data_f768932798bbbb65716cad0573d4b6f1
#
_entry.id   f768932798bbbb65716cad0573d4b6f1
#
_cell.length_a   1.000
_cell.length_b   1.000
_cell.length_c   1.000
_cell.angle_alpha   90.00
_cell.angle_beta   90.00
_cell.angle_gamma   90.00
#
_symmetry.space_group_name_H-M   'P 1'
#
loop_
_entity.id
_entity.type
_entity.pdbx_description
1 polymer ?
#
loop_
_entity_poly.entity_id
_entity_poly.type
_entity_poly.pdbx_seq_one_letter_code
_entity_poly.pdbx_strand_id
1 'polypeptide(L)'
;MPMYTPPLRDMQFVMHEVLKVSDEFKAMPPHAEVDVDTINAVLEEAGKFTAEVTFPLNISGDTEGCVLNKATHEVKTPTGFKDAYAKYVEGGWAALSCDPAYGGQGLPFVLNQCLYEMMNSANQAWTMYPGLSHGAYEALHAHGTEEQKALYLPKLTSGEWTGTMCLTEPHCGTDLGLLRTKAEPLPDGTYKITGNKIFISAGEHDMTANIVHLVLARLPDAPKGSKGISLFVVPKFNVKADGSLGERNPIFCTGLEHKMGIHGNATAQIAIDGAIGTMVGQPNKGLAAMFVMMNAARLGVGMQSLGLTEVAFQNALAYAKDRIQMRSLSGTKAKDKDADPIIVHPDVRKMLLTAKAYAEGGRALQIFCTLLLDKVHSHPDEKVRAESEEMVALLTPIVKAFITDNGHISTNACMQVFGGHGFIKEWGMEQYVRDNRINMIYEGTNTIQSLDLLGRKILGNNGATLKKLGKLIGKLVEEEGVNEKMAEFINPVAMLGDQMTKFTTEIGFKGMQNPDEVGAAAVDYLRVAGHLVFGYLFARMAQVALREIAAGNTDPFYGAKLQTARFYFAKLFPETVTLMRTARAGSKVLMDTDLALA
;
A
#
# COMPACT_ATOMS: atom_id res chain seq x y z
N MET A 1 7.36 -16.25 20.90
CA MET A 1 6.37 -16.16 19.80
C MET A 1 6.24 -14.69 19.40
N PRO A 2 6.03 -14.37 18.14
CA PRO A 2 5.76 -13.00 17.72
C PRO A 2 4.61 -12.39 18.51
N MET A 3 4.69 -11.06 18.66
CA MET A 3 3.68 -10.23 19.34
C MET A 3 3.29 -9.07 18.44
N TYR A 4 2.10 -8.56 18.60
CA TYR A 4 1.62 -7.38 17.90
C TYR A 4 0.77 -6.52 18.82
N THR A 5 1.08 -5.23 18.85
CA THR A 5 0.29 -4.21 19.54
C THR A 5 -0.04 -3.12 18.51
N PRO A 6 -1.31 -2.81 18.28
CA PRO A 6 -1.70 -1.73 17.37
C PRO A 6 -1.04 -0.39 17.74
N PRO A 7 -0.43 0.34 16.80
CA PRO A 7 0.30 1.57 17.08
C PRO A 7 -0.63 2.79 17.22
N LEU A 8 -1.66 2.67 18.06
CA LEU A 8 -2.75 3.65 18.16
C LEU A 8 -2.26 5.06 18.50
N ARG A 9 -1.35 5.18 19.50
CA ARG A 9 -0.82 6.50 19.90
C ARG A 9 -0.09 7.21 18.76
N ASP A 10 0.58 6.46 17.88
CA ASP A 10 1.27 7.04 16.73
C ASP A 10 0.30 7.44 15.62
N MET A 11 -0.73 6.63 15.35
CA MET A 11 -1.82 6.97 14.43
C MET A 11 -2.55 8.24 14.91
N GLN A 12 -2.92 8.31 16.19
CA GLN A 12 -3.56 9.47 16.81
C GLN A 12 -2.68 10.72 16.71
N PHE A 13 -1.37 10.60 16.95
CA PHE A 13 -0.43 11.72 16.81
C PHE A 13 -0.44 12.29 15.39
N VAL A 14 -0.33 11.42 14.38
CA VAL A 14 -0.34 11.88 12.99
C VAL A 14 -1.69 12.51 12.62
N MET A 15 -2.80 11.87 13.01
CA MET A 15 -4.15 12.33 12.65
C MET A 15 -4.54 13.61 13.39
N HIS A 16 -4.37 13.66 14.70
CA HIS A 16 -4.90 14.76 15.51
C HIS A 16 -3.93 15.93 15.63
N GLU A 17 -2.64 15.65 15.77
CA GLU A 17 -1.67 16.69 16.13
C GLU A 17 -0.88 17.21 14.91
N VAL A 18 -0.53 16.33 13.94
CA VAL A 18 0.25 16.70 12.75
C VAL A 18 -0.64 17.17 11.62
N LEU A 19 -1.66 16.39 11.25
CA LEU A 19 -2.52 16.65 10.09
C LEU A 19 -3.86 17.28 10.46
N LYS A 20 -4.26 17.24 11.74
CA LYS A 20 -5.52 17.79 12.24
C LYS A 20 -6.74 17.33 11.47
N VAL A 21 -6.83 16.02 11.25
CA VAL A 21 -7.78 15.38 10.34
C VAL A 21 -9.23 15.74 10.66
N SER A 22 -9.63 15.80 11.93
CA SER A 22 -10.99 16.19 12.34
C SER A 22 -11.32 17.65 11.98
N ASP A 23 -10.33 18.57 11.97
CA ASP A 23 -10.55 19.94 11.51
C ASP A 23 -10.74 19.99 9.98
N GLU A 24 -10.01 19.19 9.25
CA GLU A 24 -10.16 19.04 7.79
C GLU A 24 -11.53 18.45 7.42
N PHE A 25 -12.05 17.49 8.20
CA PHE A 25 -13.37 16.89 8.00
C PHE A 25 -14.52 17.89 8.13
N LYS A 26 -14.41 18.91 8.95
CA LYS A 26 -15.42 19.98 9.08
C LYS A 26 -15.72 20.68 7.74
N ALA A 27 -14.75 20.72 6.84
CA ALA A 27 -14.92 21.27 5.49
C ALA A 27 -15.53 20.27 4.48
N MET A 28 -15.73 19.00 4.86
CA MET A 28 -16.25 17.93 4.02
C MET A 28 -17.63 17.47 4.52
N PRO A 29 -18.73 17.91 3.93
CA PRO A 29 -20.08 17.67 4.45
C PRO A 29 -20.40 16.23 4.85
N PRO A 30 -20.01 15.16 4.09
CA PRO A 30 -20.26 13.79 4.50
C PRO A 30 -19.53 13.37 5.78
N HIS A 31 -18.46 14.05 6.15
CA HIS A 31 -17.57 13.69 7.27
C HIS A 31 -17.54 14.74 8.39
N ALA A 32 -18.35 15.81 8.29
CA ALA A 32 -18.29 16.96 9.20
C ALA A 32 -18.50 16.60 10.69
N GLU A 33 -19.25 15.53 10.95
CA GLU A 33 -19.55 15.04 12.31
C GLU A 33 -18.53 14.01 12.83
N VAL A 34 -17.51 13.65 12.02
CA VAL A 34 -16.48 12.70 12.44
C VAL A 34 -15.43 13.42 13.27
N ASP A 35 -15.59 13.34 14.58
CA ASP A 35 -14.74 13.98 15.58
C ASP A 35 -13.60 13.08 16.07
N VAL A 36 -12.80 13.60 17.02
CA VAL A 36 -11.67 12.89 17.62
C VAL A 36 -12.12 11.63 18.36
N ASP A 37 -13.24 11.67 19.06
CA ASP A 37 -13.74 10.54 19.84
C ASP A 37 -14.21 9.40 18.93
N THR A 38 -14.91 9.73 17.84
CA THR A 38 -15.31 8.78 16.81
C THR A 38 -14.08 8.11 16.16
N ILE A 39 -13.08 8.92 15.78
CA ILE A 39 -11.82 8.40 15.20
C ILE A 39 -11.16 7.42 16.18
N ASN A 40 -11.01 7.81 17.45
CA ASN A 40 -10.35 6.97 18.45
C ASN A 40 -11.12 5.67 18.70
N ALA A 41 -12.45 5.72 18.80
CA ALA A 41 -13.27 4.53 18.98
C ALA A 41 -13.11 3.52 17.83
N VAL A 42 -13.11 4.00 16.58
CA VAL A 42 -12.86 3.14 15.40
C VAL A 42 -11.46 2.52 15.45
N LEU A 43 -10.43 3.30 15.77
CA LEU A 43 -9.05 2.80 15.85
C LEU A 43 -8.89 1.76 16.97
N GLU A 44 -9.50 1.97 18.14
CA GLU A 44 -9.42 1.02 19.26
C GLU A 44 -10.08 -0.32 18.93
N GLU A 45 -11.31 -0.29 18.38
CA GLU A 45 -12.00 -1.53 18.00
C GLU A 45 -11.31 -2.25 16.83
N ALA A 46 -10.80 -1.51 15.82
CA ALA A 46 -9.98 -2.08 14.76
C ALA A 46 -8.70 -2.73 15.31
N GLY A 47 -8.08 -2.09 16.30
CA GLY A 47 -6.91 -2.62 17.00
C GLY A 47 -7.21 -3.94 17.71
N LYS A 48 -8.31 -4.03 18.45
CA LYS A 48 -8.74 -5.28 19.11
C LYS A 48 -9.01 -6.38 18.09
N PHE A 49 -9.79 -6.08 17.05
CA PHE A 49 -10.06 -7.06 15.99
C PHE A 49 -8.78 -7.62 15.39
N THR A 50 -7.83 -6.78 15.05
CA THR A 50 -6.60 -7.22 14.39
C THR A 50 -5.68 -8.01 15.31
N ALA A 51 -5.52 -7.57 16.55
CA ALA A 51 -4.65 -8.25 17.53
C ALA A 51 -5.23 -9.60 18.01
N GLU A 52 -6.55 -9.69 18.17
CA GLU A 52 -7.19 -10.85 18.79
C GLU A 52 -7.73 -11.85 17.76
N VAL A 53 -8.08 -11.41 16.54
CA VAL A 53 -8.72 -12.26 15.53
C VAL A 53 -7.77 -12.64 14.40
N THR A 54 -7.08 -11.67 13.75
CA THR A 54 -6.29 -11.97 12.56
C THR A 54 -4.83 -12.29 12.86
N PHE A 55 -4.22 -11.67 13.88
CA PHE A 55 -2.82 -11.89 14.23
C PHE A 55 -2.53 -13.34 14.67
N PRO A 56 -3.35 -14.01 15.50
CA PRO A 56 -3.13 -15.40 15.88
C PRO A 56 -3.09 -16.37 14.70
N LEU A 57 -3.68 -16.00 13.57
CA LEU A 57 -3.76 -16.83 12.36
C LEU A 57 -2.58 -16.61 11.39
N ASN A 58 -1.64 -15.71 11.69
CA ASN A 58 -0.58 -15.35 10.74
C ASN A 58 0.38 -16.52 10.48
N ILE A 59 0.99 -17.08 11.53
CA ILE A 59 1.95 -18.17 11.41
C ILE A 59 1.26 -19.48 11.01
N SER A 60 0.11 -19.79 11.61
CA SER A 60 -0.63 -21.01 11.28
C SER A 60 -1.11 -21.00 9.82
N GLY A 61 -1.59 -19.85 9.35
CA GLY A 61 -2.03 -19.67 7.96
C GLY A 61 -0.88 -19.79 6.96
N ASP A 62 0.31 -19.26 7.27
CA ASP A 62 1.51 -19.42 6.43
C ASP A 62 1.98 -20.89 6.39
N THR A 63 1.87 -21.59 7.50
CA THR A 63 2.28 -23.01 7.61
C THR A 63 1.31 -23.95 6.89
N GLU A 64 0.01 -23.76 7.06
CA GLU A 64 -1.02 -24.59 6.44
C GLU A 64 -1.17 -24.29 4.93
N GLY A 65 -1.20 -23.00 4.56
CA GLY A 65 -1.45 -22.57 3.19
C GLY A 65 -2.85 -22.89 2.69
N CYS A 66 -3.11 -22.55 1.42
CA CYS A 66 -4.37 -22.85 0.74
C CYS A 66 -4.30 -24.20 -0.01
N VAL A 67 -5.40 -24.95 -0.06
CA VAL A 67 -5.48 -26.26 -0.70
C VAL A 67 -6.52 -26.26 -1.81
N LEU A 68 -6.08 -26.54 -3.05
CA LEU A 68 -6.95 -26.70 -4.22
C LEU A 68 -7.43 -28.15 -4.36
N ASN A 69 -8.75 -28.33 -4.41
CA ASN A 69 -9.36 -29.56 -4.90
C ASN A 69 -9.45 -29.51 -6.43
N LYS A 70 -8.58 -30.26 -7.11
CA LYS A 70 -8.51 -30.28 -8.58
C LYS A 70 -9.77 -30.84 -9.28
N ALA A 71 -10.57 -31.64 -8.57
CA ALA A 71 -11.79 -32.22 -9.16
C ALA A 71 -12.97 -31.24 -9.13
N THR A 72 -13.08 -30.40 -8.10
CA THR A 72 -14.16 -29.42 -7.95
C THR A 72 -13.73 -27.99 -8.29
N HIS A 73 -12.42 -27.73 -8.44
CA HIS A 73 -11.82 -26.41 -8.61
C HIS A 73 -12.04 -25.46 -7.43
N GLU A 74 -12.39 -25.98 -6.27
CA GLU A 74 -12.59 -25.22 -5.04
C GLU A 74 -11.31 -25.15 -4.24
N VAL A 75 -11.10 -24.02 -3.56
CA VAL A 75 -9.96 -23.78 -2.69
C VAL A 75 -10.45 -23.68 -1.25
N LYS A 76 -9.83 -24.49 -0.39
CA LYS A 76 -9.96 -24.38 1.06
C LYS A 76 -8.86 -23.42 1.57
N THR A 77 -9.29 -22.39 2.29
CA THR A 77 -8.40 -21.46 2.99
C THR A 77 -7.87 -22.06 4.30
N PRO A 78 -6.78 -21.52 4.89
CA PRO A 78 -6.27 -22.02 6.17
C PRO A 78 -7.32 -21.99 7.28
N THR A 79 -7.16 -22.91 8.22
CA THR A 79 -8.06 -23.04 9.38
C THR A 79 -8.16 -21.71 10.13
N GLY A 80 -9.38 -21.28 10.44
CA GLY A 80 -9.69 -20.02 11.13
C GLY A 80 -9.87 -18.80 10.20
N PHE A 81 -9.43 -18.84 8.94
CA PHE A 81 -9.57 -17.71 8.01
C PHE A 81 -11.02 -17.36 7.73
N LYS A 82 -11.86 -18.37 7.50
CA LYS A 82 -13.30 -18.21 7.29
C LYS A 82 -14.00 -17.60 8.51
N ASP A 83 -13.67 -18.07 9.70
CA ASP A 83 -14.25 -17.56 10.95
C ASP A 83 -13.80 -16.11 11.22
N ALA A 84 -12.54 -15.80 10.95
CA ALA A 84 -12.03 -14.43 11.03
C ALA A 84 -12.75 -13.50 10.04
N TYR A 85 -13.06 -14.00 8.83
CA TYR A 85 -13.81 -13.24 7.84
C TYR A 85 -15.26 -13.00 8.27
N ALA A 86 -15.91 -14.00 8.87
CA ALA A 86 -17.24 -13.83 9.45
C ALA A 86 -17.27 -12.74 10.54
N LYS A 87 -16.28 -12.73 11.43
CA LYS A 87 -16.13 -11.66 12.45
C LYS A 87 -15.84 -10.28 11.84
N TYR A 88 -15.08 -10.21 10.74
CA TYR A 88 -14.85 -8.99 9.98
C TYR A 88 -16.16 -8.41 9.42
N VAL A 89 -16.98 -9.27 8.87
CA VAL A 89 -18.31 -8.91 8.35
C VAL A 89 -19.25 -8.50 9.48
N GLU A 90 -19.31 -9.28 10.56
CA GLU A 90 -20.13 -8.98 11.74
C GLU A 90 -19.77 -7.64 12.39
N GLY A 91 -18.48 -7.31 12.45
CA GLY A 91 -17.97 -6.02 12.94
C GLY A 91 -18.24 -4.83 12.00
N GLY A 92 -18.83 -5.08 10.81
CA GLY A 92 -19.13 -4.03 9.83
C GLY A 92 -17.90 -3.43 9.13
N TRP A 93 -16.74 -4.07 9.23
CA TRP A 93 -15.48 -3.55 8.72
C TRP A 93 -15.44 -3.45 7.19
N ALA A 94 -16.15 -4.33 6.49
CA ALA A 94 -16.28 -4.31 5.03
C ALA A 94 -16.98 -3.03 4.53
N ALA A 95 -17.92 -2.51 5.31
CA ALA A 95 -18.77 -1.37 4.99
C ALA A 95 -18.17 0.00 5.41
N LEU A 96 -17.04 0.03 6.10
CA LEU A 96 -16.53 1.19 6.84
C LEU A 96 -16.52 2.48 6.01
N SER A 97 -15.92 2.48 4.83
CA SER A 97 -15.83 3.64 3.94
C SER A 97 -16.73 3.54 2.68
N CYS A 98 -17.61 2.54 2.62
CA CYS A 98 -18.53 2.39 1.51
C CYS A 98 -19.71 3.37 1.59
N ASP A 99 -20.30 3.68 0.43
CA ASP A 99 -21.41 4.61 0.28
C ASP A 99 -22.66 4.12 1.04
N PRO A 100 -23.28 4.96 1.91
CA PRO A 100 -24.53 4.64 2.60
C PRO A 100 -25.68 4.24 1.66
N ALA A 101 -25.70 4.71 0.42
CA ALA A 101 -26.70 4.31 -0.58
C ALA A 101 -26.69 2.81 -0.87
N TYR A 102 -25.57 2.13 -0.60
CA TYR A 102 -25.39 0.67 -0.80
C TYR A 102 -25.16 -0.08 0.52
N GLY A 103 -25.54 0.53 1.65
CA GLY A 103 -25.41 -0.08 2.98
C GLY A 103 -24.05 0.17 3.66
N GLY A 104 -23.24 1.09 3.15
CA GLY A 104 -21.98 1.50 3.75
C GLY A 104 -22.17 2.40 4.97
N GLN A 105 -21.10 2.58 5.75
CA GLN A 105 -21.10 3.48 6.90
C GLN A 105 -20.70 4.92 6.50
N GLY A 106 -20.12 5.12 5.32
CA GLY A 106 -19.73 6.44 4.82
C GLY A 106 -18.62 7.13 5.61
N LEU A 107 -17.84 6.36 6.38
CA LEU A 107 -16.71 6.89 7.14
C LEU A 107 -15.53 7.23 6.22
N PRO A 108 -14.66 8.19 6.62
CA PRO A 108 -13.54 8.60 5.79
C PRO A 108 -12.58 7.48 5.41
N PHE A 109 -11.99 7.56 4.22
CA PHE A 109 -10.96 6.62 3.74
C PHE A 109 -9.76 6.52 4.67
N VAL A 110 -9.38 7.62 5.33
CA VAL A 110 -8.25 7.60 6.25
C VAL A 110 -8.45 6.60 7.39
N LEU A 111 -9.67 6.39 7.89
CA LEU A 111 -9.97 5.37 8.91
C LEU A 111 -9.86 3.96 8.34
N ASN A 112 -10.36 3.74 7.13
CA ASN A 112 -10.21 2.45 6.45
C ASN A 112 -8.73 2.10 6.23
N GLN A 113 -7.89 3.08 5.91
CA GLN A 113 -6.45 2.86 5.73
C GLN A 113 -5.73 2.55 7.04
N CYS A 114 -6.12 3.17 8.15
CA CYS A 114 -5.58 2.80 9.47
C CYS A 114 -5.96 1.36 9.86
N LEU A 115 -7.22 0.95 9.61
CA LEU A 115 -7.63 -0.45 9.75
C LEU A 115 -6.75 -1.37 8.89
N TYR A 116 -6.48 -1.00 7.64
CA TYR A 116 -5.64 -1.78 6.72
C TYR A 116 -4.19 -1.90 7.17
N GLU A 117 -3.60 -0.85 7.74
CA GLU A 117 -2.27 -0.94 8.35
C GLU A 117 -2.27 -2.00 9.46
N MET A 118 -3.24 -1.94 10.38
CA MET A 118 -3.33 -2.88 11.49
C MET A 118 -3.60 -4.31 11.00
N MET A 119 -4.47 -4.49 10.02
CA MET A 119 -4.75 -5.80 9.42
C MET A 119 -3.52 -6.39 8.73
N ASN A 120 -2.75 -5.59 7.99
CA ASN A 120 -1.52 -6.04 7.33
C ASN A 120 -0.39 -6.33 8.32
N SER A 121 -0.30 -5.58 9.41
CA SER A 121 0.62 -5.90 10.52
C SER A 121 0.29 -7.24 11.16
N ALA A 122 -1.00 -7.53 11.29
CA ALA A 122 -1.50 -8.74 11.91
C ALA A 122 -1.40 -9.97 10.97
N ASN A 123 -1.86 -9.86 9.71
CA ASN A 123 -1.87 -10.97 8.75
C ASN A 123 -2.06 -10.46 7.31
N GLN A 124 -0.98 -10.20 6.59
CA GLN A 124 -1.05 -9.70 5.21
C GLN A 124 -1.80 -10.67 4.28
N ALA A 125 -1.55 -11.97 4.39
CA ALA A 125 -2.15 -12.97 3.51
C ALA A 125 -3.68 -12.97 3.61
N TRP A 126 -4.21 -12.88 4.83
CA TRP A 126 -5.65 -12.78 5.09
C TRP A 126 -6.22 -11.44 4.61
N THR A 127 -5.53 -10.34 4.87
CA THR A 127 -5.99 -8.98 4.53
C THR A 127 -6.22 -8.77 3.04
N MET A 128 -5.54 -9.53 2.18
CA MET A 128 -5.69 -9.43 0.74
C MET A 128 -7.10 -9.83 0.25
N TYR A 129 -7.84 -10.67 0.99
CA TYR A 129 -9.21 -11.03 0.61
C TYR A 129 -10.16 -9.83 0.72
N PRO A 130 -10.33 -9.17 1.87
CA PRO A 130 -11.17 -7.98 1.96
C PRO A 130 -10.60 -6.80 1.17
N GLY A 131 -9.27 -6.68 1.04
CA GLY A 131 -8.63 -5.59 0.31
C GLY A 131 -8.97 -5.55 -1.17
N LEU A 132 -8.94 -6.69 -1.84
CA LEU A 132 -9.34 -6.78 -3.25
C LEU A 132 -10.83 -6.60 -3.44
N SER A 133 -11.64 -7.05 -2.46
CA SER A 133 -13.10 -6.85 -2.48
C SER A 133 -13.46 -5.36 -2.44
N HIS A 134 -12.79 -4.58 -1.58
CA HIS A 134 -12.97 -3.13 -1.52
C HIS A 134 -12.55 -2.45 -2.84
N GLY A 135 -11.43 -2.86 -3.45
CA GLY A 135 -11.03 -2.36 -4.75
C GLY A 135 -12.02 -2.66 -5.88
N ALA A 136 -12.65 -3.85 -5.87
CA ALA A 136 -13.70 -4.20 -6.82
C ALA A 136 -14.97 -3.36 -6.60
N TYR A 137 -15.33 -3.09 -5.33
CA TYR A 137 -16.39 -2.16 -4.96
C TYR A 137 -16.12 -0.78 -5.57
N GLU A 138 -14.94 -0.19 -5.36
CA GLU A 138 -14.57 1.13 -5.87
C GLU A 138 -14.69 1.22 -7.40
N ALA A 139 -14.20 0.22 -8.12
CA ALA A 139 -14.26 0.21 -9.58
C ALA A 139 -15.70 0.13 -10.11
N LEU A 140 -16.55 -0.69 -9.48
CA LEU A 140 -17.98 -0.81 -9.84
C LEU A 140 -18.77 0.43 -9.42
N HIS A 141 -18.46 1.02 -8.26
CA HIS A 141 -19.08 2.28 -7.82
C HIS A 141 -18.81 3.42 -8.80
N ALA A 142 -17.56 3.53 -9.29
CA ALA A 142 -17.17 4.59 -10.22
C ALA A 142 -17.66 4.38 -11.66
N HIS A 143 -17.73 3.13 -12.14
CA HIS A 143 -17.90 2.84 -13.57
C HIS A 143 -19.01 1.85 -13.91
N GLY A 144 -19.62 1.19 -12.91
CA GLY A 144 -20.76 0.29 -13.12
C GLY A 144 -22.01 1.03 -13.62
N THR A 145 -22.86 0.31 -14.35
CA THR A 145 -24.22 0.81 -14.63
C THR A 145 -25.05 0.80 -13.33
N GLU A 146 -26.18 1.51 -13.32
CA GLU A 146 -27.02 1.53 -12.11
C GLU A 146 -27.55 0.12 -11.75
N GLU A 147 -27.79 -0.72 -12.76
CA GLU A 147 -28.18 -2.11 -12.57
C GLU A 147 -27.02 -2.93 -11.95
N GLN A 148 -25.78 -2.73 -12.43
CA GLN A 148 -24.61 -3.40 -11.86
C GLN A 148 -24.36 -2.94 -10.42
N LYS A 149 -24.47 -1.64 -10.15
CA LYS A 149 -24.33 -1.09 -8.80
C LYS A 149 -25.37 -1.67 -7.85
N ALA A 150 -26.64 -1.66 -8.23
CA ALA A 150 -27.72 -2.20 -7.43
C ALA A 150 -27.55 -3.72 -7.13
N LEU A 151 -26.96 -4.46 -8.06
CA LEU A 151 -26.78 -5.91 -7.96
C LEU A 151 -25.56 -6.32 -7.13
N TYR A 152 -24.42 -5.63 -7.30
CA TYR A 152 -23.14 -6.05 -6.74
C TYR A 152 -22.71 -5.23 -5.52
N LEU A 153 -22.95 -3.91 -5.48
CA LEU A 153 -22.41 -3.07 -4.41
C LEU A 153 -22.95 -3.43 -3.02
N PRO A 154 -24.25 -3.68 -2.80
CA PRO A 154 -24.72 -4.07 -1.47
C PRO A 154 -24.08 -5.35 -0.95
N LYS A 155 -23.79 -6.33 -1.84
CA LYS A 155 -23.18 -7.60 -1.49
C LYS A 155 -21.67 -7.48 -1.21
N LEU A 156 -20.97 -6.61 -1.91
CA LEU A 156 -19.57 -6.29 -1.66
C LEU A 156 -19.42 -5.45 -0.37
N THR A 157 -20.31 -4.48 -0.16
CA THR A 157 -20.36 -3.63 1.03
C THR A 157 -20.62 -4.42 2.30
N SER A 158 -21.59 -5.35 2.26
CA SER A 158 -21.86 -6.23 3.41
C SER A 158 -20.78 -7.29 3.64
N GLY A 159 -19.87 -7.51 2.69
CA GLY A 159 -18.90 -8.61 2.72
C GLY A 159 -19.49 -10.00 2.44
N GLU A 160 -20.76 -10.09 2.06
CA GLU A 160 -21.40 -11.38 1.66
C GLU A 160 -20.71 -11.98 0.42
N TRP A 161 -20.25 -11.13 -0.49
CA TRP A 161 -19.42 -11.50 -1.64
C TRP A 161 -18.07 -10.79 -1.59
N THR A 162 -17.08 -11.44 -2.22
CA THR A 162 -15.75 -10.85 -2.41
C THR A 162 -15.52 -10.43 -3.85
N GLY A 163 -14.49 -9.67 -4.10
CA GLY A 163 -14.08 -9.25 -5.43
C GLY A 163 -12.62 -9.55 -5.74
N THR A 164 -12.29 -9.66 -7.02
CA THR A 164 -10.92 -9.87 -7.50
C THR A 164 -10.61 -9.00 -8.70
N MET A 165 -9.31 -8.90 -8.99
CA MET A 165 -8.77 -8.20 -10.14
C MET A 165 -8.04 -9.20 -11.07
N CYS A 166 -8.57 -9.42 -12.28
CA CYS A 166 -8.08 -10.42 -13.23
C CYS A 166 -7.47 -9.75 -14.47
N LEU A 167 -6.19 -9.35 -14.36
CA LEU A 167 -5.45 -8.63 -15.41
C LEU A 167 -4.46 -9.53 -16.12
N THR A 168 -3.50 -10.05 -15.34
CA THR A 168 -2.28 -10.71 -15.80
C THR A 168 -2.57 -12.03 -16.49
N GLU A 169 -1.87 -12.27 -17.61
CA GLU A 169 -1.89 -13.54 -18.35
C GLU A 169 -0.49 -14.15 -18.37
N PRO A 170 -0.32 -15.44 -18.68
CA PRO A 170 0.98 -16.12 -18.64
C PRO A 170 2.11 -15.43 -19.41
N HIS A 171 1.77 -14.67 -20.45
CA HIS A 171 2.73 -13.99 -21.33
C HIS A 171 2.74 -12.46 -21.16
N CYS A 172 1.90 -11.88 -20.33
CA CYS A 172 1.86 -10.43 -20.10
C CYS A 172 1.35 -10.04 -18.71
N GLY A 173 2.10 -9.16 -18.07
CA GLY A 173 1.70 -8.57 -16.76
C GLY A 173 1.94 -7.06 -16.76
N THR A 174 3.18 -6.63 -16.95
CA THR A 174 3.54 -5.21 -17.05
C THR A 174 2.95 -4.56 -18.31
N ASP A 175 3.05 -5.22 -19.46
CA ASP A 175 2.44 -4.77 -20.71
C ASP A 175 1.12 -5.52 -20.96
N LEU A 176 0.04 -5.00 -20.40
CA LEU A 176 -1.31 -5.52 -20.61
C LEU A 176 -1.81 -5.33 -22.06
N GLY A 177 -1.12 -4.50 -22.86
CA GLY A 177 -1.39 -4.37 -24.30
C GLY A 177 -1.31 -5.69 -25.07
N LEU A 178 -0.67 -6.70 -24.50
CA LEU A 178 -0.48 -8.02 -25.11
C LEU A 178 -1.55 -9.05 -24.70
N LEU A 179 -2.50 -8.71 -23.80
CA LEU A 179 -3.51 -9.67 -23.32
C LEU A 179 -4.35 -10.26 -24.46
N ARG A 180 -4.73 -11.54 -24.31
CA ARG A 180 -5.41 -12.36 -25.31
C ARG A 180 -6.80 -12.81 -24.91
N THR A 181 -7.20 -12.68 -23.65
CA THR A 181 -8.58 -12.97 -23.19
C THR A 181 -9.57 -12.25 -24.07
N LYS A 182 -10.60 -12.96 -24.55
CA LYS A 182 -11.62 -12.47 -25.50
C LYS A 182 -12.97 -12.32 -24.79
N ALA A 183 -13.75 -11.35 -25.25
CA ALA A 183 -15.15 -11.14 -24.87
C ALA A 183 -15.99 -11.04 -26.13
N GLU A 184 -16.79 -12.04 -26.42
CA GLU A 184 -17.67 -12.13 -27.58
C GLU A 184 -19.09 -11.67 -27.18
N PRO A 185 -19.67 -10.67 -27.86
CA PRO A 185 -21.02 -10.19 -27.51
C PRO A 185 -22.08 -11.26 -27.77
N LEU A 186 -23.07 -11.34 -26.90
CA LEU A 186 -24.24 -12.21 -27.02
C LEU A 186 -25.51 -11.40 -27.32
N PRO A 187 -26.57 -12.03 -27.88
CA PRO A 187 -27.79 -11.32 -28.28
C PRO A 187 -28.54 -10.64 -27.14
N ASP A 188 -28.36 -11.07 -25.90
CA ASP A 188 -28.97 -10.53 -24.69
C ASP A 188 -28.21 -9.32 -24.09
N GLY A 189 -27.13 -8.87 -24.74
CA GLY A 189 -26.30 -7.77 -24.26
C GLY A 189 -25.20 -8.19 -23.28
N THR A 190 -25.12 -9.47 -22.91
CA THR A 190 -24.01 -10.04 -22.15
C THR A 190 -22.84 -10.43 -23.04
N TYR A 191 -21.77 -10.93 -22.46
CA TYR A 191 -20.56 -11.34 -23.18
C TYR A 191 -20.12 -12.73 -22.76
N LYS A 192 -19.72 -13.55 -23.74
CA LYS A 192 -19.02 -14.80 -23.54
C LYS A 192 -17.52 -14.53 -23.44
N ILE A 193 -16.91 -14.81 -22.28
CA ILE A 193 -15.52 -14.51 -22.00
C ILE A 193 -14.70 -15.79 -21.98
N THR A 194 -13.57 -15.79 -22.70
CA THR A 194 -12.70 -16.96 -22.81
C THR A 194 -11.22 -16.53 -22.73
N GLY A 195 -10.45 -17.18 -21.86
CA GLY A 195 -9.02 -16.94 -21.68
C GLY A 195 -8.47 -17.51 -20.38
N ASN A 196 -7.22 -17.15 -20.08
CA ASN A 196 -6.55 -17.59 -18.86
C ASN A 196 -5.93 -16.39 -18.15
N LYS A 197 -6.06 -16.37 -16.84
CA LYS A 197 -5.47 -15.36 -15.96
C LYS A 197 -4.56 -16.04 -14.93
N ILE A 198 -3.44 -15.40 -14.57
CA ILE A 198 -2.53 -15.92 -13.55
C ILE A 198 -2.27 -14.87 -12.46
N PHE A 199 -1.75 -15.33 -11.34
CA PHE A 199 -1.43 -14.49 -10.18
C PHE A 199 -2.65 -13.77 -9.61
N ILE A 200 -3.83 -14.41 -9.67
CA ILE A 200 -5.05 -13.80 -9.17
C ILE A 200 -5.15 -14.03 -7.67
N SER A 201 -4.86 -12.99 -6.92
CA SER A 201 -4.99 -12.99 -5.45
C SER A 201 -6.45 -13.15 -5.06
N ALA A 202 -6.72 -13.99 -4.05
CA ALA A 202 -8.08 -14.34 -3.63
C ALA A 202 -8.94 -14.89 -4.77
N GLY A 203 -8.32 -15.48 -5.81
CA GLY A 203 -9.01 -15.90 -7.04
C GLY A 203 -10.03 -17.01 -6.86
N GLU A 204 -9.90 -17.84 -5.83
CA GLU A 204 -10.88 -18.84 -5.39
C GLU A 204 -10.71 -19.08 -3.88
N HIS A 205 -11.79 -19.21 -3.14
CA HIS A 205 -11.80 -19.47 -1.71
C HIS A 205 -13.18 -19.91 -1.20
N ASP A 206 -13.24 -20.39 0.03
CA ASP A 206 -14.42 -20.92 0.71
C ASP A 206 -15.06 -19.98 1.75
N MET A 207 -14.63 -18.69 1.77
CA MET A 207 -15.08 -17.75 2.81
C MET A 207 -16.41 -17.08 2.51
N THR A 208 -16.77 -16.94 1.22
CA THR A 208 -18.00 -16.27 0.78
C THR A 208 -18.79 -17.10 -0.23
N ALA A 209 -20.06 -16.78 -0.39
CA ALA A 209 -20.96 -17.50 -1.30
C ALA A 209 -20.64 -17.24 -2.79
N ASN A 210 -20.11 -16.05 -3.12
CA ASN A 210 -19.77 -15.67 -4.49
C ASN A 210 -18.48 -14.84 -4.52
N ILE A 211 -17.82 -14.86 -5.68
CA ILE A 211 -16.66 -14.03 -5.99
C ILE A 211 -16.96 -13.24 -7.26
N VAL A 212 -16.80 -11.93 -7.21
CA VAL A 212 -17.03 -11.02 -8.33
C VAL A 212 -15.68 -10.71 -8.99
N HIS A 213 -15.38 -11.35 -10.12
CA HIS A 213 -14.13 -11.14 -10.85
C HIS A 213 -14.26 -9.94 -11.79
N LEU A 214 -13.37 -8.96 -11.65
CA LEU A 214 -13.20 -7.88 -12.62
C LEU A 214 -12.14 -8.28 -13.65
N VAL A 215 -12.59 -8.62 -14.86
CA VAL A 215 -11.76 -9.25 -15.90
C VAL A 215 -11.47 -8.29 -17.04
N LEU A 216 -10.20 -8.08 -17.36
CA LEU A 216 -9.79 -7.40 -18.59
C LEU A 216 -9.80 -8.36 -19.77
N ALA A 217 -10.50 -7.97 -20.85
CA ALA A 217 -10.62 -8.73 -22.08
C ALA A 217 -10.73 -7.82 -23.31
N ARG A 218 -10.63 -8.42 -24.51
CA ARG A 218 -10.76 -7.73 -25.79
C ARG A 218 -12.04 -8.09 -26.51
N LEU A 219 -12.69 -7.11 -27.07
CA LEU A 219 -13.76 -7.29 -28.05
C LEU A 219 -13.18 -7.78 -29.38
N PRO A 220 -13.99 -8.43 -30.27
CA PRO A 220 -13.51 -8.95 -31.54
C PRO A 220 -12.78 -7.92 -32.43
N ASP A 221 -13.34 -6.72 -32.54
CA ASP A 221 -12.81 -5.65 -33.41
C ASP A 221 -12.00 -4.59 -32.64
N ALA A 222 -11.51 -4.95 -31.43
CA ALA A 222 -10.78 -4.01 -30.58
C ALA A 222 -9.42 -3.60 -31.18
N PRO A 223 -9.02 -2.32 -31.06
CA PRO A 223 -7.69 -1.89 -31.47
C PRO A 223 -6.59 -2.69 -30.75
N LYS A 224 -5.44 -2.85 -31.40
CA LYS A 224 -4.25 -3.48 -30.77
C LYS A 224 -3.73 -2.63 -29.61
N GLY A 225 -3.00 -3.27 -28.70
CA GLY A 225 -2.36 -2.61 -27.56
C GLY A 225 -3.34 -2.26 -26.45
N SER A 226 -2.94 -1.40 -25.53
CA SER A 226 -3.72 -1.04 -24.34
C SER A 226 -5.03 -0.31 -24.65
N LYS A 227 -5.14 0.33 -25.83
CA LYS A 227 -6.33 1.06 -26.27
C LYS A 227 -7.51 0.17 -26.67
N GLY A 228 -7.34 -1.14 -26.76
CA GLY A 228 -8.40 -2.09 -27.11
C GLY A 228 -8.86 -2.98 -25.95
N ILE A 229 -8.59 -2.59 -24.70
CA ILE A 229 -8.93 -3.36 -23.52
C ILE A 229 -10.26 -2.86 -22.94
N SER A 230 -11.19 -3.79 -22.70
CA SER A 230 -12.46 -3.56 -22.02
C SER A 230 -12.50 -4.28 -20.67
N LEU A 231 -13.33 -3.81 -19.76
CA LEU A 231 -13.51 -4.37 -18.43
C LEU A 231 -14.85 -5.08 -18.33
N PHE A 232 -14.87 -6.24 -17.68
CA PHE A 232 -16.08 -7.05 -17.48
C PHE A 232 -16.20 -7.50 -16.03
N VAL A 233 -17.41 -7.49 -15.50
CA VAL A 233 -17.75 -8.20 -14.27
C VAL A 233 -18.19 -9.62 -14.62
N VAL A 234 -17.51 -10.60 -14.03
CA VAL A 234 -17.70 -12.03 -14.28
C VAL A 234 -17.82 -12.74 -12.93
N PRO A 235 -19.03 -12.98 -12.42
CA PRO A 235 -19.19 -13.59 -11.12
C PRO A 235 -18.89 -15.10 -11.17
N LYS A 236 -18.44 -15.68 -10.06
CA LYS A 236 -18.22 -17.13 -9.87
C LYS A 236 -19.51 -17.93 -10.06
N PHE A 237 -20.61 -17.46 -9.50
CA PHE A 237 -21.97 -17.91 -9.78
C PHE A 237 -22.73 -16.78 -10.46
N ASN A 238 -23.44 -17.09 -11.53
CA ASN A 238 -24.29 -16.12 -12.19
C ASN A 238 -25.29 -15.51 -11.21
N VAL A 239 -25.59 -14.23 -11.39
CA VAL A 239 -26.48 -13.48 -10.51
C VAL A 239 -27.79 -13.20 -11.25
N LYS A 240 -28.92 -13.59 -10.66
CA LYS A 240 -30.26 -13.33 -11.23
C LYS A 240 -30.66 -11.87 -10.96
N ALA A 241 -31.67 -11.39 -11.65
CA ALA A 241 -32.17 -10.03 -11.52
C ALA A 241 -32.64 -9.66 -10.09
N ASP A 242 -33.04 -10.67 -9.30
CA ASP A 242 -33.44 -10.52 -7.89
C ASP A 242 -32.24 -10.55 -6.92
N GLY A 243 -31.02 -10.65 -7.43
CA GLY A 243 -29.78 -10.72 -6.63
C GLY A 243 -29.46 -12.12 -6.07
N SER A 244 -30.32 -13.14 -6.36
CA SER A 244 -30.04 -14.52 -5.94
C SER A 244 -28.99 -15.18 -6.84
N LEU A 245 -28.29 -16.20 -6.30
CA LEU A 245 -27.32 -16.98 -7.07
C LEU A 245 -28.02 -17.89 -8.08
N GLY A 246 -27.45 -17.89 -9.28
CA GLY A 246 -27.82 -18.80 -10.37
C GLY A 246 -26.85 -19.98 -10.48
N GLU A 247 -26.65 -20.47 -11.70
CA GLU A 247 -25.74 -21.56 -12.00
C GLU A 247 -24.28 -21.14 -11.88
N ARG A 248 -23.42 -22.13 -11.67
CA ARG A 248 -21.96 -21.96 -11.70
C ARG A 248 -21.52 -21.41 -13.06
N ASN A 249 -20.88 -20.27 -13.06
CA ASN A 249 -20.29 -19.69 -14.25
C ASN A 249 -18.98 -20.45 -14.60
N PRO A 250 -18.68 -20.77 -15.87
CA PRO A 250 -17.48 -21.51 -16.24
C PRO A 250 -16.20 -20.65 -16.13
N ILE A 251 -15.91 -20.26 -14.91
CA ILE A 251 -14.65 -19.63 -14.46
C ILE A 251 -14.09 -20.45 -13.29
N PHE A 252 -12.87 -20.98 -13.43
CA PHE A 252 -12.36 -22.03 -12.57
C PHE A 252 -10.94 -21.75 -12.11
N CYS A 253 -10.64 -22.04 -10.85
CA CYS A 253 -9.28 -22.14 -10.35
C CYS A 253 -8.66 -23.46 -10.82
N THR A 254 -7.65 -23.39 -11.67
CA THR A 254 -6.96 -24.57 -12.23
C THR A 254 -5.64 -24.87 -11.53
N GLY A 255 -5.12 -23.93 -10.73
CA GLY A 255 -3.90 -24.08 -9.98
C GLY A 255 -3.72 -22.96 -8.95
N LEU A 256 -2.92 -23.23 -7.93
CA LEU A 256 -2.41 -22.24 -6.99
C LEU A 256 -0.91 -22.10 -7.17
N GLU A 257 -0.40 -20.88 -7.08
CA GLU A 257 1.03 -20.61 -7.17
C GLU A 257 1.76 -21.06 -5.90
N HIS A 258 2.88 -21.75 -6.07
CA HIS A 258 3.83 -22.06 -4.99
C HIS A 258 4.72 -20.84 -4.76
N LYS A 259 4.45 -20.08 -3.72
CA LYS A 259 5.03 -18.75 -3.47
C LYS A 259 6.10 -18.77 -2.40
N MET A 260 6.96 -17.75 -2.40
CA MET A 260 7.94 -17.49 -1.35
C MET A 260 7.27 -17.14 0.00
N GLY A 261 6.16 -16.43 -0.04
CA GLY A 261 5.41 -15.96 1.14
C GLY A 261 3.93 -15.83 0.85
N ILE A 262 3.19 -15.22 1.80
CA ILE A 262 1.73 -15.04 1.75
C ILE A 262 0.99 -16.35 1.40
N HIS A 263 1.41 -17.47 2.00
CA HIS A 263 0.89 -18.81 1.68
C HIS A 263 -0.59 -18.94 2.02
N GLY A 264 -1.07 -18.18 3.01
CA GLY A 264 -2.49 -18.14 3.36
C GLY A 264 -3.38 -17.44 2.35
N ASN A 265 -2.83 -16.78 1.31
CA ASN A 265 -3.62 -16.20 0.22
C ASN A 265 -3.64 -17.13 -1.01
N ALA A 266 -4.84 -17.41 -1.52
CA ALA A 266 -5.05 -18.20 -2.73
C ALA A 266 -4.68 -17.37 -3.98
N THR A 267 -3.42 -17.40 -4.36
CA THR A 267 -2.95 -16.80 -5.62
C THR A 267 -3.19 -17.79 -6.75
N ALA A 268 -4.29 -17.59 -7.49
CA ALA A 268 -4.87 -18.56 -8.40
C ALA A 268 -4.43 -18.39 -9.86
N GLN A 269 -4.39 -19.52 -10.56
CA GLN A 269 -4.46 -19.61 -12.01
C GLN A 269 -5.95 -19.83 -12.36
N ILE A 270 -6.51 -18.91 -13.16
CA ILE A 270 -7.93 -18.90 -13.50
C ILE A 270 -8.12 -19.22 -14.97
N ALA A 271 -8.84 -20.29 -15.28
CA ALA A 271 -9.35 -20.57 -16.61
C ALA A 271 -10.79 -20.04 -16.75
N ILE A 272 -11.04 -19.32 -17.84
CA ILE A 272 -12.34 -18.77 -18.20
C ILE A 272 -12.76 -19.47 -19.49
N ASP A 273 -13.75 -20.34 -19.42
CA ASP A 273 -14.17 -21.20 -20.54
C ASP A 273 -15.58 -20.84 -21.03
N GLY A 274 -15.71 -19.65 -21.60
CA GLY A 274 -16.99 -19.13 -22.08
C GLY A 274 -17.90 -18.63 -20.94
N ALA A 275 -17.29 -18.10 -19.87
CA ALA A 275 -18.04 -17.51 -18.76
C ALA A 275 -18.85 -16.29 -19.20
N ILE A 276 -20.02 -16.13 -18.62
CA ILE A 276 -20.91 -14.99 -18.90
C ILE A 276 -20.49 -13.81 -18.02
N GLY A 277 -20.37 -12.64 -18.64
CA GLY A 277 -20.07 -11.40 -17.96
C GLY A 277 -20.77 -10.20 -18.58
N THR A 278 -20.81 -9.10 -17.87
CA THR A 278 -21.34 -7.81 -18.36
C THR A 278 -20.22 -6.76 -18.38
N MET A 279 -20.25 -5.87 -19.37
CA MET A 279 -19.23 -4.83 -19.53
C MET A 279 -19.37 -3.77 -18.44
N VAL A 280 -18.26 -3.34 -17.87
CA VAL A 280 -18.16 -2.21 -16.94
C VAL A 280 -17.57 -1.00 -17.67
N GLY A 281 -18.29 0.11 -17.62
CA GLY A 281 -17.91 1.32 -18.33
C GLY A 281 -18.13 1.21 -19.85
N GLN A 282 -17.22 1.78 -20.65
CA GLN A 282 -17.33 1.86 -22.09
C GLN A 282 -16.40 0.90 -22.83
N PRO A 283 -16.75 0.44 -24.04
CA PRO A 283 -15.87 -0.35 -24.90
C PRO A 283 -14.48 0.29 -25.05
N ASN A 284 -13.42 -0.52 -24.94
CA ASN A 284 -12.03 -0.09 -25.12
C ASN A 284 -11.53 0.97 -24.10
N LYS A 285 -12.27 1.18 -23.01
CA LYS A 285 -11.90 2.03 -21.85
C LYS A 285 -11.69 1.25 -20.57
N GLY A 286 -11.65 -0.08 -20.64
CA GLY A 286 -11.57 -0.96 -19.47
C GLY A 286 -10.30 -0.78 -18.65
N LEU A 287 -9.18 -0.44 -19.29
CA LEU A 287 -7.96 -0.16 -18.53
C LEU A 287 -8.08 1.11 -17.69
N ALA A 288 -8.73 2.15 -18.21
CA ALA A 288 -8.99 3.40 -17.46
C ALA A 288 -9.93 3.14 -16.27
N ALA A 289 -10.98 2.33 -16.46
CA ALA A 289 -11.90 1.93 -15.39
C ALA A 289 -11.18 1.09 -14.31
N MET A 290 -10.30 0.16 -14.72
CA MET A 290 -9.51 -0.65 -13.82
C MET A 290 -8.46 0.15 -13.03
N PHE A 291 -8.03 1.31 -13.52
CA PHE A 291 -7.08 2.17 -12.80
C PHE A 291 -7.61 2.65 -11.45
N VAL A 292 -8.92 2.76 -11.26
CA VAL A 292 -9.52 3.07 -9.95
C VAL A 292 -9.10 2.02 -8.93
N MET A 293 -9.36 0.74 -9.24
CA MET A 293 -8.95 -0.38 -8.39
C MET A 293 -7.42 -0.49 -8.25
N MET A 294 -6.68 -0.30 -9.37
CA MET A 294 -5.21 -0.39 -9.35
C MET A 294 -4.56 0.71 -8.50
N ASN A 295 -5.11 1.93 -8.49
CA ASN A 295 -4.58 3.01 -7.65
C ASN A 295 -4.86 2.75 -6.17
N ALA A 296 -6.06 2.27 -5.84
CA ALA A 296 -6.38 1.83 -4.49
C ALA A 296 -5.45 0.67 -4.05
N ALA A 297 -5.22 -0.31 -4.93
CA ALA A 297 -4.30 -1.42 -4.68
C ALA A 297 -2.84 -0.95 -4.47
N ARG A 298 -2.36 0.05 -5.20
CA ARG A 298 -1.00 0.63 -5.03
C ARG A 298 -0.82 1.27 -3.66
N LEU A 299 -1.82 2.01 -3.17
CA LEU A 299 -1.82 2.54 -1.81
C LEU A 299 -1.87 1.39 -0.79
N GLY A 300 -2.72 0.39 -1.02
CA GLY A 300 -2.81 -0.82 -0.21
C GLY A 300 -1.49 -1.59 -0.12
N VAL A 301 -0.72 -1.70 -1.22
CA VAL A 301 0.60 -2.36 -1.22
C VAL A 301 1.64 -1.57 -0.40
N GLY A 302 1.61 -0.24 -0.45
CA GLY A 302 2.39 0.58 0.47
C GLY A 302 2.03 0.28 1.93
N MET A 303 0.73 0.10 2.22
CA MET A 303 0.22 -0.23 3.55
C MET A 303 0.63 -1.64 4.01
N GLN A 304 0.65 -2.63 3.12
CA GLN A 304 1.15 -3.97 3.41
C GLN A 304 2.58 -3.94 3.93
N SER A 305 3.44 -3.23 3.22
CA SER A 305 4.84 -3.12 3.60
C SER A 305 5.06 -2.30 4.87
N LEU A 306 4.26 -1.27 5.08
CA LEU A 306 4.24 -0.50 6.33
C LEU A 306 3.84 -1.39 7.51
N GLY A 307 2.75 -2.14 7.39
CA GLY A 307 2.26 -3.03 8.45
C GLY A 307 3.29 -4.10 8.83
N LEU A 308 3.92 -4.73 7.84
CA LEU A 308 4.99 -5.71 8.09
C LEU A 308 6.24 -5.08 8.72
N THR A 309 6.56 -3.84 8.36
CA THR A 309 7.67 -3.08 8.99
C THR A 309 7.36 -2.81 10.46
N GLU A 310 6.15 -2.39 10.78
CA GLU A 310 5.72 -2.10 12.14
C GLU A 310 5.80 -3.34 13.04
N VAL A 311 5.18 -4.47 12.63
CA VAL A 311 5.18 -5.68 13.45
C VAL A 311 6.59 -6.28 13.58
N ALA A 312 7.40 -6.24 12.54
CA ALA A 312 8.79 -6.70 12.59
C ALA A 312 9.63 -5.85 13.55
N PHE A 313 9.45 -4.52 13.52
CA PHE A 313 10.11 -3.59 14.45
C PHE A 313 9.74 -3.87 15.91
N GLN A 314 8.46 -4.06 16.22
CA GLN A 314 8.00 -4.34 17.58
C GLN A 314 8.68 -5.59 18.14
N ASN A 315 8.71 -6.67 17.36
CA ASN A 315 9.33 -7.92 17.74
C ASN A 315 10.85 -7.81 17.91
N ALA A 316 11.52 -7.12 16.96
CA ALA A 316 12.96 -6.89 17.04
C ALA A 316 13.34 -6.02 18.25
N LEU A 317 12.53 -5.02 18.58
CA LEU A 317 12.74 -4.17 19.75
C LEU A 317 12.60 -4.96 21.07
N ALA A 318 11.55 -5.78 21.18
CA ALA A 318 11.32 -6.64 22.34
C ALA A 318 12.49 -7.63 22.54
N TYR A 319 12.88 -8.31 21.46
CA TYR A 319 14.02 -9.23 21.47
C TYR A 319 15.33 -8.54 21.87
N ALA A 320 15.62 -7.35 21.31
CA ALA A 320 16.85 -6.62 21.60
C ALA A 320 16.95 -6.14 23.06
N LYS A 321 15.82 -5.89 23.72
CA LYS A 321 15.76 -5.53 25.15
C LYS A 321 16.01 -6.75 26.07
N ASP A 322 15.62 -7.93 25.64
CA ASP A 322 15.70 -9.17 26.44
C ASP A 322 17.00 -9.94 26.20
N ARG A 323 17.43 -10.09 24.94
CA ARG A 323 18.61 -10.85 24.54
C ARG A 323 19.88 -10.21 25.08
N ILE A 324 20.65 -10.92 25.88
CA ILE A 324 21.95 -10.46 26.39
C ILE A 324 23.09 -11.10 25.59
N GLN A 325 24.03 -10.31 25.10
CA GLN A 325 25.26 -10.74 24.42
C GLN A 325 26.30 -9.63 24.48
N MET A 326 27.54 -9.99 24.84
CA MET A 326 28.69 -9.09 24.97
C MET A 326 28.47 -7.97 26.02
N ARG A 327 29.42 -7.05 26.10
CA ARG A 327 29.33 -5.80 26.86
C ARG A 327 29.34 -4.61 25.91
N SER A 328 28.67 -3.53 26.30
CA SER A 328 28.73 -2.28 25.55
C SER A 328 30.18 -1.77 25.46
N LEU A 329 30.56 -1.24 24.28
CA LEU A 329 31.87 -0.62 24.07
C LEU A 329 32.14 0.56 25.02
N SER A 330 31.09 1.23 25.51
CA SER A 330 31.16 2.31 26.50
C SER A 330 31.05 1.84 27.96
N GLY A 331 31.38 0.58 28.22
CA GLY A 331 31.35 -0.06 29.55
C GLY A 331 30.01 -0.74 29.87
N THR A 332 30.04 -1.60 30.87
CA THR A 332 28.93 -2.45 31.34
C THR A 332 27.68 -1.59 31.64
N LYS A 333 26.55 -1.97 31.07
CA LYS A 333 25.24 -1.31 31.27
C LYS A 333 24.35 -2.07 32.25
N ALA A 334 24.34 -3.41 32.19
CA ALA A 334 23.61 -4.27 33.10
C ALA A 334 24.62 -5.00 34.05
N LYS A 335 24.91 -4.36 35.18
CA LYS A 335 25.92 -4.88 36.15
C LYS A 335 25.51 -6.17 36.84
N ASP A 336 24.23 -6.40 36.93
CA ASP A 336 23.55 -7.55 37.54
C ASP A 336 23.42 -8.77 36.62
N LYS A 337 23.83 -8.65 35.34
CA LYS A 337 23.71 -9.69 34.32
C LYS A 337 25.11 -10.08 33.78
N ASP A 338 25.21 -11.31 33.26
CA ASP A 338 26.46 -11.83 32.67
C ASP A 338 26.89 -11.13 31.40
N ALA A 339 25.95 -10.51 30.68
CA ALA A 339 26.15 -9.70 29.49
C ALA A 339 25.16 -8.52 29.44
N ASP A 340 25.39 -7.56 28.56
CA ASP A 340 24.43 -6.48 28.36
C ASP A 340 23.33 -6.89 27.36
N PRO A 341 22.11 -6.33 27.45
CA PRO A 341 21.11 -6.46 26.42
C PRO A 341 21.62 -5.91 25.07
N ILE A 342 21.35 -6.61 23.96
CA ILE A 342 21.91 -6.25 22.66
C ILE A 342 21.46 -4.87 22.15
N ILE A 343 20.39 -4.31 22.67
CA ILE A 343 19.94 -2.95 22.38
C ILE A 343 20.98 -1.88 22.70
N VAL A 344 22.00 -2.17 23.50
CA VAL A 344 23.06 -1.21 23.82
C VAL A 344 24.09 -1.07 22.69
N HIS A 345 24.12 -1.99 21.73
CA HIS A 345 25.07 -1.97 20.62
C HIS A 345 24.65 -1.00 19.51
N PRO A 346 25.56 -0.14 19.03
CA PRO A 346 25.22 0.91 18.07
C PRO A 346 24.59 0.40 16.78
N ASP A 347 25.03 -0.74 16.22
CA ASP A 347 24.50 -1.28 14.98
C ASP A 347 23.08 -1.88 15.17
N VAL A 348 22.84 -2.55 16.29
CA VAL A 348 21.49 -3.01 16.66
C VAL A 348 20.53 -1.83 16.77
N ARG A 349 20.96 -0.74 17.43
CA ARG A 349 20.17 0.50 17.50
C ARG A 349 19.92 1.13 16.13
N LYS A 350 20.93 1.12 15.24
CA LYS A 350 20.77 1.61 13.88
C LYS A 350 19.71 0.81 13.11
N MET A 351 19.74 -0.53 13.18
CA MET A 351 18.73 -1.40 12.55
C MET A 351 17.32 -1.09 13.07
N LEU A 352 17.15 -1.02 14.39
CA LEU A 352 15.87 -0.70 15.02
C LEU A 352 15.36 0.69 14.67
N LEU A 353 16.22 1.71 14.72
CA LEU A 353 15.84 3.09 14.39
C LEU A 353 15.53 3.26 12.90
N THR A 354 16.17 2.48 12.02
CA THR A 354 15.85 2.46 10.58
C THR A 354 14.43 1.95 10.36
N ALA A 355 14.08 0.80 10.94
CA ALA A 355 12.73 0.26 10.83
C ALA A 355 11.68 1.20 11.45
N LYS A 356 11.97 1.76 12.63
CA LYS A 356 11.10 2.74 13.29
C LYS A 356 10.87 3.99 12.43
N ALA A 357 11.92 4.56 11.85
CA ALA A 357 11.81 5.73 11.01
C ALA A 357 10.97 5.46 9.75
N TYR A 358 11.17 4.31 9.11
CA TYR A 358 10.37 3.97 7.93
C TYR A 358 8.92 3.61 8.28
N ALA A 359 8.64 3.02 9.43
CA ALA A 359 7.27 2.81 9.91
C ALA A 359 6.56 4.14 10.20
N GLU A 360 7.17 5.03 10.99
CA GLU A 360 6.58 6.33 11.35
C GLU A 360 6.39 7.27 10.14
N GLY A 361 7.42 7.37 9.28
CA GLY A 361 7.35 8.17 8.05
C GLY A 361 6.36 7.59 7.03
N GLY A 362 6.31 6.26 6.90
CA GLY A 362 5.35 5.56 6.04
C GLY A 362 3.91 5.78 6.49
N ARG A 363 3.62 5.69 7.78
CA ARG A 363 2.31 5.97 8.36
C ARG A 363 1.90 7.43 8.13
N ALA A 364 2.80 8.38 8.37
CA ALA A 364 2.52 9.78 8.13
C ALA A 364 2.22 10.06 6.64
N LEU A 365 2.96 9.44 5.72
CA LEU A 365 2.71 9.58 4.28
C LEU A 365 1.39 8.94 3.86
N GLN A 366 1.06 7.75 4.36
CA GLN A 366 -0.19 7.06 4.05
C GLN A 366 -1.40 7.87 4.54
N ILE A 367 -1.40 8.32 5.80
CA ILE A 367 -2.49 9.14 6.35
C ILE A 367 -2.61 10.46 5.59
N PHE A 368 -1.49 11.10 5.25
CA PHE A 368 -1.50 12.32 4.44
C PHE A 368 -2.12 12.09 3.05
N CYS A 369 -1.70 11.02 2.36
CA CYS A 369 -2.22 10.70 1.02
C CYS A 369 -3.72 10.34 1.04
N THR A 370 -4.17 9.63 2.06
CA THR A 370 -5.59 9.24 2.18
C THR A 370 -6.48 10.38 2.63
N LEU A 371 -6.00 11.31 3.45
CA LEU A 371 -6.71 12.55 3.73
C LEU A 371 -6.93 13.39 2.45
N LEU A 372 -5.96 13.40 1.52
CA LEU A 372 -6.15 14.03 0.21
C LEU A 372 -7.21 13.28 -0.62
N LEU A 373 -7.29 11.94 -0.53
CA LEU A 373 -8.38 11.19 -1.17
C LEU A 373 -9.76 11.53 -0.57
N ASP A 374 -9.87 11.68 0.74
CA ASP A 374 -11.11 12.15 1.37
C ASP A 374 -11.51 13.53 0.81
N LYS A 375 -10.54 14.44 0.61
CA LYS A 375 -10.79 15.73 -0.05
C LYS A 375 -11.24 15.58 -1.51
N VAL A 376 -10.64 14.67 -2.28
CA VAL A 376 -11.05 14.41 -3.68
C VAL A 376 -12.51 14.01 -3.76
N HIS A 377 -12.96 13.14 -2.87
CA HIS A 377 -14.32 12.58 -2.91
C HIS A 377 -15.36 13.48 -2.24
N SER A 378 -15.00 14.22 -1.18
CA SER A 378 -15.97 14.81 -0.26
C SER A 378 -15.89 16.32 -0.11
N HIS A 379 -14.83 16.99 -0.61
CA HIS A 379 -14.72 18.44 -0.44
C HIS A 379 -15.64 19.19 -1.42
N PRO A 380 -16.43 20.22 -0.97
CA PRO A 380 -17.38 20.93 -1.81
C PRO A 380 -16.71 21.80 -2.90
N ASP A 381 -15.53 22.36 -2.61
CA ASP A 381 -14.77 23.19 -3.56
C ASP A 381 -14.06 22.33 -4.61
N GLU A 382 -14.45 22.50 -5.88
CA GLU A 382 -13.87 21.79 -7.03
C GLU A 382 -12.37 22.02 -7.18
N LYS A 383 -11.88 23.21 -6.85
CA LYS A 383 -10.45 23.51 -6.90
C LYS A 383 -9.66 22.69 -5.89
N VAL A 384 -10.18 22.54 -4.67
CA VAL A 384 -9.54 21.72 -3.62
C VAL A 384 -9.53 20.24 -4.05
N ARG A 385 -10.64 19.75 -4.63
CA ARG A 385 -10.69 18.38 -5.17
C ARG A 385 -9.62 18.14 -6.23
N ALA A 386 -9.55 19.02 -7.23
CA ALA A 386 -8.60 18.92 -8.34
C ALA A 386 -7.13 19.00 -7.85
N GLU A 387 -6.81 19.93 -6.95
CA GLU A 387 -5.46 20.05 -6.38
C GLU A 387 -5.08 18.83 -5.54
N SER A 388 -6.02 18.26 -4.80
CA SER A 388 -5.82 17.04 -4.02
C SER A 388 -5.61 15.83 -4.94
N GLU A 389 -6.39 15.68 -6.01
CA GLU A 389 -6.25 14.61 -7.00
C GLU A 389 -4.87 14.62 -7.67
N GLU A 390 -4.39 15.80 -8.10
CA GLU A 390 -3.05 15.95 -8.65
C GLU A 390 -1.95 15.54 -7.64
N MET A 391 -2.11 15.91 -6.36
CA MET A 391 -1.15 15.54 -5.34
C MET A 391 -1.19 14.04 -5.05
N VAL A 392 -2.36 13.41 -4.94
CA VAL A 392 -2.51 11.96 -4.82
C VAL A 392 -1.85 11.25 -6.00
N ALA A 393 -2.06 11.74 -7.22
CA ALA A 393 -1.45 11.18 -8.42
C ALA A 393 0.09 11.22 -8.39
N LEU A 394 0.68 12.28 -7.82
CA LEU A 394 2.13 12.38 -7.60
C LEU A 394 2.62 11.43 -6.50
N LEU A 395 1.89 11.37 -5.38
CA LEU A 395 2.30 10.61 -4.20
C LEU A 395 2.14 9.10 -4.36
N THR A 396 1.16 8.62 -5.13
CA THR A 396 0.86 7.19 -5.28
C THR A 396 2.08 6.33 -5.68
N PRO A 397 2.88 6.68 -6.70
CA PRO A 397 4.12 5.94 -7.01
C PRO A 397 5.14 5.96 -5.87
N ILE A 398 5.25 7.08 -5.15
CA ILE A 398 6.16 7.23 -4.00
C ILE A 398 5.67 6.34 -2.84
N VAL A 399 4.40 6.41 -2.50
CA VAL A 399 3.77 5.55 -1.48
C VAL A 399 4.08 4.09 -1.78
N LYS A 400 3.80 3.64 -2.99
CA LYS A 400 3.99 2.23 -3.37
C LYS A 400 5.47 1.84 -3.35
N ALA A 401 6.32 2.51 -4.10
CA ALA A 401 7.69 2.04 -4.32
C ALA A 401 8.62 2.39 -3.14
N PHE A 402 8.57 3.62 -2.62
CA PHE A 402 9.48 4.03 -1.55
C PHE A 402 9.20 3.29 -0.23
N ILE A 403 7.91 3.10 0.12
CA ILE A 403 7.56 2.37 1.35
C ILE A 403 7.92 0.89 1.19
N THR A 404 7.68 0.26 0.04
CA THR A 404 7.93 -1.17 -0.14
C THR A 404 9.42 -1.51 -0.22
N ASP A 405 10.24 -0.70 -0.87
CA ASP A 405 11.70 -0.88 -0.89
C ASP A 405 12.28 -0.77 0.52
N ASN A 406 11.89 0.26 1.26
CA ASN A 406 12.40 0.51 2.61
C ASN A 406 11.80 -0.46 3.64
N GLY A 407 10.57 -0.93 3.43
CA GLY A 407 9.97 -1.96 4.26
C GLY A 407 10.68 -3.31 4.11
N HIS A 408 11.11 -3.68 2.90
CA HIS A 408 11.93 -4.89 2.71
C HIS A 408 13.29 -4.77 3.43
N ILE A 409 13.94 -3.63 3.33
CA ILE A 409 15.19 -3.34 4.08
C ILE A 409 14.93 -3.45 5.59
N SER A 410 13.82 -2.90 6.07
CA SER A 410 13.46 -2.85 7.49
C SER A 410 13.13 -4.23 8.06
N THR A 411 12.31 -5.03 7.37
CA THR A 411 11.98 -6.40 7.82
C THR A 411 13.21 -7.29 7.86
N ASN A 412 14.10 -7.17 6.87
CA ASN A 412 15.37 -7.90 6.84
C ASN A 412 16.31 -7.45 7.97
N ALA A 413 16.41 -6.15 8.25
CA ALA A 413 17.17 -5.63 9.38
C ALA A 413 16.62 -6.09 10.73
N CYS A 414 15.28 -6.14 10.88
CA CYS A 414 14.64 -6.67 12.08
C CYS A 414 14.91 -8.18 12.28
N MET A 415 14.89 -8.97 11.22
CA MET A 415 15.30 -10.37 11.26
C MET A 415 16.78 -10.50 11.69
N GLN A 416 17.67 -9.63 11.17
CA GLN A 416 19.09 -9.61 11.53
C GLN A 416 19.32 -9.35 13.02
N VAL A 417 18.50 -8.52 13.68
CA VAL A 417 18.56 -8.27 15.14
C VAL A 417 18.43 -9.56 15.94
N PHE A 418 17.67 -10.53 15.46
CA PHE A 418 17.51 -11.85 16.11
C PHE A 418 18.73 -12.78 15.93
N GLY A 419 19.68 -12.44 15.05
CA GLY A 419 20.80 -13.32 14.71
C GLY A 419 20.29 -14.66 14.15
N GLY A 420 20.90 -15.79 14.56
CA GLY A 420 20.49 -17.12 14.10
C GLY A 420 19.03 -17.45 14.39
N HIS A 421 18.45 -16.95 15.47
CA HIS A 421 17.03 -17.14 15.78
C HIS A 421 16.12 -16.53 14.71
N GLY A 422 16.50 -15.40 14.09
CA GLY A 422 15.69 -14.76 13.04
C GLY A 422 15.51 -15.61 11.78
N PHE A 423 16.40 -16.55 11.54
CA PHE A 423 16.34 -17.48 10.42
C PHE A 423 15.46 -18.71 10.67
N ILE A 424 15.07 -18.93 11.92
CA ILE A 424 14.30 -20.11 12.36
C ILE A 424 12.81 -19.78 12.35
N LYS A 425 11.99 -20.66 11.73
CA LYS A 425 10.53 -20.45 11.54
C LYS A 425 9.76 -20.20 12.83
N GLU A 426 10.11 -20.88 13.90
CA GLU A 426 9.45 -20.79 15.20
C GLU A 426 9.53 -19.39 15.82
N TRP A 427 10.48 -18.55 15.38
CA TRP A 427 10.59 -17.15 15.79
C TRP A 427 9.74 -16.20 14.94
N GLY A 428 9.26 -16.64 13.77
CA GLY A 428 8.31 -15.92 12.91
C GLY A 428 8.88 -14.71 12.17
N MET A 429 10.15 -14.36 12.36
CA MET A 429 10.74 -13.16 11.73
C MET A 429 11.00 -13.35 10.24
N GLU A 430 11.34 -14.56 9.81
CA GLU A 430 11.62 -14.89 8.42
C GLU A 430 10.37 -14.75 7.55
N GLN A 431 9.17 -14.99 8.11
CA GLN A 431 7.91 -14.82 7.42
C GLN A 431 7.69 -13.36 6.99
N TYR A 432 7.98 -12.39 7.86
CA TYR A 432 7.83 -10.97 7.52
C TYR A 432 8.72 -10.55 6.35
N VAL A 433 9.92 -11.12 6.23
CA VAL A 433 10.81 -10.89 5.08
C VAL A 433 10.25 -11.52 3.81
N ARG A 434 9.74 -12.75 3.88
CA ARG A 434 9.15 -13.47 2.73
C ARG A 434 7.90 -12.79 2.23
N ASP A 435 6.99 -12.46 3.12
CA ASP A 435 5.71 -11.82 2.80
C ASP A 435 5.93 -10.41 2.23
N ASN A 436 6.90 -9.66 2.75
CA ASN A 436 7.17 -8.31 2.28
C ASN A 436 7.79 -8.26 0.87
N ARG A 437 8.47 -9.33 0.43
CA ARG A 437 9.19 -9.32 -0.84
C ARG A 437 8.28 -9.12 -2.05
N ILE A 438 7.06 -9.62 -2.02
CA ILE A 438 6.10 -9.47 -3.13
C ILE A 438 5.66 -8.02 -3.34
N ASN A 439 5.64 -7.22 -2.27
CA ASN A 439 5.16 -5.83 -2.30
C ASN A 439 5.96 -4.93 -3.26
N MET A 440 7.21 -5.29 -3.57
CA MET A 440 8.03 -4.58 -4.56
C MET A 440 7.73 -4.99 -6.00
N ILE A 441 7.05 -6.13 -6.21
CA ILE A 441 6.88 -6.78 -7.51
C ILE A 441 5.51 -6.52 -8.10
N TYR A 442 4.43 -6.85 -7.38
CA TYR A 442 3.07 -6.76 -7.93
C TYR A 442 2.48 -5.35 -7.90
N GLU A 443 1.31 -5.15 -8.51
CA GLU A 443 0.61 -3.87 -8.69
C GLU A 443 1.43 -2.81 -9.45
N GLY A 444 2.22 -3.30 -10.42
CA GLY A 444 3.28 -2.57 -11.10
C GLY A 444 4.56 -2.58 -10.29
N THR A 445 5.63 -3.16 -10.87
CA THR A 445 6.94 -3.20 -10.22
C THR A 445 7.39 -1.81 -9.78
N ASN A 446 8.29 -1.73 -8.81
CA ASN A 446 8.80 -0.43 -8.33
C ASN A 446 9.48 0.38 -9.45
N THR A 447 10.09 -0.28 -10.44
CA THR A 447 10.58 0.39 -11.65
C THR A 447 9.45 1.03 -12.46
N ILE A 448 8.30 0.36 -12.60
CA ILE A 448 7.13 0.92 -13.29
C ILE A 448 6.58 2.13 -12.54
N GLN A 449 6.56 2.09 -11.21
CA GLN A 449 6.19 3.26 -10.40
C GLN A 449 7.16 4.42 -10.61
N SER A 450 8.45 4.12 -10.70
CA SER A 450 9.51 5.13 -10.92
C SER A 450 9.39 5.79 -12.29
N LEU A 451 9.12 5.00 -13.33
CA LEU A 451 8.86 5.51 -14.68
C LEU A 451 7.54 6.32 -14.76
N ASP A 452 6.50 5.89 -14.04
CA ASP A 452 5.25 6.63 -13.93
C ASP A 452 5.46 7.98 -13.24
N LEU A 453 6.20 8.01 -12.13
CA LEU A 453 6.52 9.25 -11.42
C LEU A 453 7.29 10.22 -12.31
N LEU A 454 8.48 9.83 -12.75
CA LEU A 454 9.37 10.72 -13.48
C LEU A 454 8.83 11.06 -14.87
N GLY A 455 8.48 10.05 -15.68
CA GLY A 455 8.08 10.24 -17.07
C GLY A 455 6.71 10.89 -17.22
N ARG A 456 5.69 10.33 -16.58
CA ARG A 456 4.29 10.78 -16.78
C ARG A 456 3.87 11.89 -15.82
N LYS A 457 4.13 11.74 -14.51
CA LYS A 457 3.62 12.66 -13.48
C LYS A 457 4.42 13.95 -13.34
N ILE A 458 5.70 13.92 -13.69
CA ILE A 458 6.59 15.07 -13.54
C ILE A 458 6.98 15.64 -14.91
N LEU A 459 7.69 14.91 -15.75
CA LEU A 459 8.11 15.43 -17.05
C LEU A 459 6.92 15.65 -18.01
N GLY A 460 5.93 14.74 -17.99
CA GLY A 460 4.72 14.84 -18.83
C GLY A 460 3.82 16.04 -18.54
N ASN A 461 3.93 16.68 -17.35
CA ASN A 461 3.22 17.90 -17.00
C ASN A 461 4.15 19.11 -16.76
N ASN A 462 5.36 19.08 -17.31
CA ASN A 462 6.36 20.14 -17.16
C ASN A 462 6.66 20.50 -15.68
N GLY A 463 6.61 19.54 -14.80
CA GLY A 463 6.90 19.69 -13.37
C GLY A 463 5.84 20.46 -12.57
N ALA A 464 4.64 20.66 -13.11
CA ALA A 464 3.60 21.47 -12.45
C ALA A 464 3.23 20.92 -11.06
N THR A 465 3.06 19.59 -10.93
CA THR A 465 2.71 18.96 -9.65
C THR A 465 3.88 18.97 -8.66
N LEU A 466 5.12 18.82 -9.16
CA LEU A 466 6.31 18.95 -8.30
C LEU A 466 6.42 20.38 -7.73
N LYS A 467 6.07 21.42 -8.50
CA LYS A 467 6.01 22.80 -8.03
C LYS A 467 4.96 23.00 -6.93
N LYS A 468 3.82 22.28 -6.98
CA LYS A 468 2.81 22.31 -5.90
C LYS A 468 3.35 21.70 -4.61
N LEU A 469 4.05 20.56 -4.70
CA LEU A 469 4.76 19.99 -3.55
C LEU A 469 5.81 20.96 -3.01
N GLY A 470 6.58 21.61 -3.89
CA GLY A 470 7.56 22.63 -3.51
C GLY A 470 6.93 23.82 -2.77
N LYS A 471 5.71 24.26 -3.16
CA LYS A 471 4.98 25.31 -2.43
C LYS A 471 4.55 24.86 -1.03
N LEU A 472 4.10 23.60 -0.89
CA LEU A 472 3.73 23.04 0.41
C LEU A 472 4.93 23.02 1.37
N ILE A 473 6.09 22.59 0.86
CA ILE A 473 7.35 22.62 1.61
C ILE A 473 7.77 24.05 1.92
N GLY A 474 7.73 24.96 0.92
CA GLY A 474 8.08 26.36 1.07
C GLY A 474 7.27 27.05 2.17
N LYS A 475 5.98 26.75 2.29
CA LYS A 475 5.14 27.28 3.38
C LYS A 475 5.66 26.88 4.77
N LEU A 476 6.03 25.60 4.96
CA LEU A 476 6.61 25.15 6.23
C LEU A 476 7.97 25.85 6.51
N VAL A 477 8.78 26.04 5.46
CA VAL A 477 10.07 26.76 5.57
C VAL A 477 9.86 28.22 5.96
N GLU A 478 8.85 28.90 5.40
CA GLU A 478 8.49 30.27 5.76
C GLU A 478 7.98 30.37 7.21
N GLU A 479 7.12 29.44 7.63
CA GLU A 479 6.56 29.39 8.98
C GLU A 479 7.62 29.17 10.07
N GLU A 480 8.62 28.33 9.80
CA GLU A 480 9.60 27.85 10.79
C GLU A 480 11.03 28.35 10.56
N GLY A 481 11.29 29.07 9.48
CA GLY A 481 12.65 29.45 9.06
C GLY A 481 13.43 30.29 10.05
N VAL A 482 12.74 30.99 10.98
CA VAL A 482 13.35 31.76 12.06
C VAL A 482 13.47 30.97 13.37
N ASN A 483 12.95 29.75 13.43
CA ASN A 483 12.99 28.89 14.61
C ASN A 483 14.29 28.07 14.60
N GLU A 484 15.29 28.50 15.38
CA GLU A 484 16.60 27.84 15.46
C GLU A 484 16.49 26.33 15.79
N LYS A 485 15.50 25.93 16.61
CA LYS A 485 15.29 24.52 16.97
C LYS A 485 14.76 23.68 15.79
N MET A 486 14.17 24.33 14.78
CA MET A 486 13.69 23.68 13.57
C MET A 486 14.74 23.63 12.45
N ALA A 487 15.83 24.38 12.56
CA ALA A 487 16.85 24.50 11.50
C ALA A 487 17.43 23.15 11.07
N GLU A 488 17.63 22.21 12.02
CA GLU A 488 18.16 20.86 11.73
C GLU A 488 17.22 20.01 10.84
N PHE A 489 15.94 20.35 10.75
CA PHE A 489 14.91 19.65 9.95
C PHE A 489 14.56 20.42 8.68
N ILE A 490 14.42 21.75 8.78
CA ILE A 490 13.95 22.61 7.68
C ILE A 490 15.03 22.80 6.62
N ASN A 491 16.28 23.10 7.04
CA ASN A 491 17.35 23.40 6.09
C ASN A 491 17.64 22.24 5.12
N PRO A 492 17.75 20.96 5.57
CA PRO A 492 17.96 19.86 4.64
C PRO A 492 16.80 19.69 3.64
N VAL A 493 15.55 19.87 4.08
CA VAL A 493 14.37 19.75 3.22
C VAL A 493 14.32 20.87 2.18
N ALA A 494 14.57 22.12 2.58
CA ALA A 494 14.63 23.26 1.67
C ALA A 494 15.73 23.08 0.61
N MET A 495 16.94 22.69 1.04
CA MET A 495 18.06 22.42 0.14
C MET A 495 17.73 21.31 -0.86
N LEU A 496 17.11 20.22 -0.41
CA LEU A 496 16.73 19.11 -1.30
C LEU A 496 15.65 19.55 -2.28
N GLY A 497 14.66 20.36 -1.85
CA GLY A 497 13.64 20.92 -2.72
C GLY A 497 14.22 21.73 -3.89
N ASP A 498 15.18 22.61 -3.58
CA ASP A 498 15.90 23.39 -4.60
C ASP A 498 16.73 22.49 -5.54
N GLN A 499 17.42 21.51 -4.97
CA GLN A 499 18.21 20.55 -5.75
C GLN A 499 17.31 19.70 -6.66
N MET A 500 16.15 19.27 -6.17
CA MET A 500 15.17 18.48 -6.93
C MET A 500 14.69 19.22 -8.19
N THR A 501 14.44 20.52 -8.08
CA THR A 501 14.03 21.35 -9.24
C THR A 501 15.11 21.37 -10.33
N LYS A 502 16.37 21.59 -9.95
CA LYS A 502 17.52 21.58 -10.87
C LYS A 502 17.74 20.19 -11.48
N PHE A 503 17.66 19.15 -10.64
CA PHE A 503 17.84 17.75 -11.02
C PHE A 503 16.78 17.29 -12.02
N THR A 504 15.51 17.66 -11.78
CA THR A 504 14.40 17.38 -12.71
C THR A 504 14.62 18.02 -14.06
N THR A 505 15.05 19.28 -14.07
CA THR A 505 15.34 20.03 -15.31
C THR A 505 16.48 19.39 -16.10
N GLU A 506 17.55 19.00 -15.41
CA GLU A 506 18.70 18.32 -16.01
C GLU A 506 18.31 17.00 -16.69
N ILE A 507 17.56 16.14 -15.98
CA ILE A 507 17.10 14.86 -16.53
C ILE A 507 16.13 15.09 -17.71
N GLY A 508 15.25 16.09 -17.60
CA GLY A 508 14.33 16.43 -18.68
C GLY A 508 15.06 16.84 -19.97
N PHE A 509 16.11 17.66 -19.87
CA PHE A 509 16.92 18.01 -21.03
C PHE A 509 17.68 16.82 -21.64
N LYS A 510 18.27 15.96 -20.82
CA LYS A 510 18.92 14.73 -21.30
C LYS A 510 17.90 13.79 -21.95
N GLY A 511 16.72 13.63 -21.34
CA GLY A 511 15.64 12.78 -21.85
C GLY A 511 15.06 13.23 -23.20
N MET A 512 15.09 14.53 -23.51
CA MET A 512 14.70 15.02 -24.85
C MET A 512 15.71 14.60 -25.95
N GLN A 513 16.97 14.39 -25.59
CA GLN A 513 18.00 13.93 -26.52
C GLN A 513 18.07 12.40 -26.60
N ASN A 514 17.92 11.74 -25.48
CA ASN A 514 17.92 10.29 -25.36
C ASN A 514 16.91 9.83 -24.26
N PRO A 515 15.77 9.20 -24.63
CA PRO A 515 14.77 8.71 -23.68
C PRO A 515 15.31 7.73 -22.64
N ASP A 516 16.40 7.00 -22.92
CA ASP A 516 17.00 6.06 -21.97
C ASP A 516 17.57 6.76 -20.72
N GLU A 517 17.89 8.06 -20.82
CA GLU A 517 18.33 8.85 -19.67
C GLU A 517 17.22 8.96 -18.59
N VAL A 518 15.95 9.02 -19.00
CA VAL A 518 14.80 9.03 -18.08
C VAL A 518 14.70 7.66 -17.41
N GLY A 519 14.84 6.57 -18.17
CA GLY A 519 14.81 5.21 -17.64
C GLY A 519 15.94 4.95 -16.63
N ALA A 520 17.15 5.36 -16.97
CA ALA A 520 18.35 5.19 -16.14
C ALA A 520 18.26 5.96 -14.79
N ALA A 521 17.59 7.11 -14.78
CA ALA A 521 17.47 7.96 -13.59
C ALA A 521 16.24 7.64 -12.73
N ALA A 522 15.21 6.96 -13.29
CA ALA A 522 13.87 6.90 -12.70
C ALA A 522 13.83 6.32 -11.28
N VAL A 523 14.55 5.24 -11.01
CA VAL A 523 14.54 4.56 -9.70
C VAL A 523 15.20 5.44 -8.64
N ASP A 524 16.38 5.97 -8.93
CA ASP A 524 17.09 6.88 -8.03
C ASP A 524 16.26 8.15 -7.79
N TYR A 525 15.65 8.69 -8.85
CA TYR A 525 14.79 9.87 -8.75
C TYR A 525 13.60 9.64 -7.82
N LEU A 526 12.90 8.51 -7.93
CA LEU A 526 11.79 8.17 -7.04
C LEU A 526 12.25 8.09 -5.58
N ARG A 527 13.41 7.49 -5.31
CA ARG A 527 13.96 7.42 -3.94
C ARG A 527 14.28 8.81 -3.39
N VAL A 528 14.86 9.71 -4.20
CA VAL A 528 15.10 11.12 -3.81
C VAL A 528 13.78 11.83 -3.51
N ALA A 529 12.77 11.66 -4.37
CA ALA A 529 11.42 12.23 -4.16
C ALA A 529 10.77 11.68 -2.89
N GLY A 530 10.93 10.39 -2.60
CA GLY A 530 10.47 9.75 -1.37
C GLY A 530 11.11 10.36 -0.12
N HIS A 531 12.43 10.57 -0.15
CA HIS A 531 13.13 11.24 0.93
C HIS A 531 12.69 12.70 1.11
N LEU A 532 12.41 13.42 0.03
CA LEU A 532 11.89 14.79 0.11
C LEU A 532 10.54 14.84 0.84
N VAL A 533 9.60 13.94 0.47
CA VAL A 533 8.28 13.87 1.10
C VAL A 533 8.38 13.42 2.56
N PHE A 534 9.19 12.40 2.85
CA PHE A 534 9.44 11.96 4.24
C PHE A 534 10.11 13.06 5.06
N GLY A 535 11.09 13.77 4.49
CA GLY A 535 11.73 14.91 5.13
C GLY A 535 10.73 15.97 5.53
N TYR A 536 9.80 16.33 4.64
CA TYR A 536 8.70 17.25 4.93
C TYR A 536 7.83 16.76 6.10
N LEU A 537 7.42 15.49 6.07
CA LEU A 537 6.56 14.92 7.12
C LEU A 537 7.30 14.80 8.46
N PHE A 538 8.57 14.40 8.46
CA PHE A 538 9.38 14.38 9.67
C PHE A 538 9.60 15.78 10.26
N ALA A 539 9.79 16.81 9.41
CA ALA A 539 9.86 18.18 9.87
C ALA A 539 8.52 18.63 10.53
N ARG A 540 7.38 18.25 9.96
CA ARG A 540 6.06 18.51 10.57
C ARG A 540 5.88 17.78 11.91
N MET A 541 6.29 16.51 12.01
CA MET A 541 6.25 15.75 13.27
C MET A 541 7.20 16.36 14.31
N ALA A 542 8.39 16.80 13.91
CA ALA A 542 9.34 17.48 14.79
C ALA A 542 8.80 18.83 15.28
N GLN A 543 8.13 19.60 14.41
CA GLN A 543 7.48 20.87 14.75
C GLN A 543 6.48 20.66 15.90
N VAL A 544 5.60 19.66 15.79
CA VAL A 544 4.63 19.34 16.85
C VAL A 544 5.34 18.89 18.11
N ALA A 545 6.31 17.99 18.03
CA ALA A 545 7.02 17.47 19.20
C ALA A 545 7.77 18.58 19.95
N LEU A 546 8.45 19.49 19.24
CA LEU A 546 9.15 20.63 19.82
C LEU A 546 8.17 21.62 20.49
N ARG A 547 7.01 21.86 19.88
CA ARG A 547 5.97 22.72 20.44
C ARG A 547 5.44 22.17 21.76
N GLU A 548 5.09 20.87 21.81
CA GLU A 548 4.58 20.21 23.02
C GLU A 548 5.62 20.19 24.14
N ILE A 549 6.89 19.86 23.81
CA ILE A 549 7.99 19.90 24.78
C ILE A 549 8.19 21.35 25.33
N ALA A 550 8.13 22.35 24.46
CA ALA A 550 8.27 23.76 24.86
C ALA A 550 7.09 24.24 25.73
N ALA A 551 5.89 23.68 25.53
CA ALA A 551 4.72 23.93 26.37
C ALA A 551 4.77 23.22 27.72
N GLY A 552 5.83 22.46 28.01
CA GLY A 552 6.02 21.73 29.28
C GLY A 552 5.35 20.34 29.31
N ASN A 553 4.93 19.80 28.17
CA ASN A 553 4.41 18.44 28.10
C ASN A 553 5.53 17.44 28.41
N THR A 554 5.31 16.60 29.43
CA THR A 554 6.32 15.64 29.94
C THR A 554 6.15 14.23 29.36
N ASP A 555 5.21 14.00 28.44
CA ASP A 555 5.05 12.71 27.79
C ASP A 555 6.33 12.35 26.99
N PRO A 556 7.00 11.23 27.33
CA PRO A 556 8.23 10.81 26.66
C PRO A 556 8.04 10.50 25.17
N PHE A 557 6.80 10.36 24.72
CA PHE A 557 6.45 10.13 23.33
C PHE A 557 7.00 11.23 22.41
N TYR A 558 6.85 12.50 22.76
CA TYR A 558 7.34 13.62 21.94
C TYR A 558 8.86 13.63 21.84
N GLY A 559 9.55 13.32 22.94
CA GLY A 559 11.00 13.14 22.93
C GLY A 559 11.47 12.02 22.01
N ALA A 560 10.73 10.89 22.00
CA ALA A 560 11.01 9.77 21.11
C ALA A 560 10.76 10.13 19.63
N LYS A 561 9.70 10.88 19.31
CA LYS A 561 9.43 11.39 17.96
C LYS A 561 10.57 12.28 17.46
N LEU A 562 11.00 13.22 18.27
CA LEU A 562 12.11 14.11 17.94
C LEU A 562 13.41 13.35 17.69
N GLN A 563 13.70 12.32 18.50
CA GLN A 563 14.88 11.46 18.31
C GLN A 563 14.80 10.66 16.99
N THR A 564 13.63 10.15 16.64
CA THR A 564 13.42 9.44 15.36
C THR A 564 13.63 10.39 14.19
N ALA A 565 13.10 11.61 14.23
CA ALA A 565 13.30 12.63 13.22
C ALA A 565 14.79 12.96 13.05
N ARG A 566 15.52 13.20 14.16
CA ARG A 566 16.97 13.43 14.13
C ARG A 566 17.75 12.27 13.52
N PHE A 567 17.40 11.04 13.89
CA PHE A 567 18.01 9.85 13.28
C PHE A 567 17.76 9.82 11.77
N TYR A 568 16.54 10.09 11.32
CA TYR A 568 16.18 10.10 9.92
C TYR A 568 17.05 11.10 9.13
N PHE A 569 17.11 12.35 9.58
CA PHE A 569 17.90 13.39 8.92
C PHE A 569 19.42 13.14 8.97
N ALA A 570 19.92 12.54 10.04
CA ALA A 570 21.35 12.29 10.19
C ALA A 570 21.85 11.02 9.48
N LYS A 571 21.01 9.97 9.33
CA LYS A 571 21.45 8.64 8.90
C LYS A 571 20.78 8.11 7.63
N LEU A 572 19.56 8.54 7.32
CA LEU A 572 18.81 8.03 6.16
C LEU A 572 18.71 9.08 5.05
N PHE A 573 18.32 10.29 5.37
CA PHE A 573 18.15 11.37 4.42
C PHE A 573 19.40 11.68 3.56
N PRO A 574 20.67 11.57 4.06
CA PRO A 574 21.85 11.81 3.25
C PRO A 574 22.05 10.86 2.06
N GLU A 575 21.33 9.74 1.98
CA GLU A 575 21.31 8.86 0.80
C GLU A 575 21.00 9.64 -0.48
N THR A 576 20.19 10.70 -0.41
CA THR A 576 19.80 11.55 -1.53
C THR A 576 20.97 12.10 -2.34
N VAL A 577 22.09 12.40 -1.68
CA VAL A 577 23.31 12.90 -2.34
C VAL A 577 23.89 11.84 -3.28
N THR A 578 23.99 10.60 -2.81
CA THR A 578 24.50 9.48 -3.61
C THR A 578 23.54 9.14 -4.75
N LEU A 579 22.25 9.07 -4.48
CA LEU A 579 21.22 8.78 -5.49
C LEU A 579 21.21 9.81 -6.63
N MET A 580 21.31 11.10 -6.33
CA MET A 580 21.41 12.14 -7.37
C MET A 580 22.70 12.03 -8.19
N ARG A 581 23.79 11.60 -7.56
CA ARG A 581 25.05 11.38 -8.27
C ARG A 581 24.98 10.16 -9.19
N THR A 582 24.42 9.04 -8.73
CA THR A 582 24.29 7.82 -9.53
C THR A 582 23.33 8.03 -10.72
N ALA A 583 22.20 8.69 -10.52
CA ALA A 583 21.29 9.04 -11.60
C ALA A 583 21.95 9.93 -12.68
N ARG A 584 22.84 10.86 -12.29
CA ARG A 584 23.59 11.71 -13.23
C ARG A 584 24.64 10.97 -14.05
N ALA A 585 25.04 9.76 -13.66
CA ALA A 585 25.93 8.92 -14.46
C ALA A 585 25.35 8.58 -15.85
N GLY A 586 24.01 8.63 -15.97
CA GLY A 586 23.27 8.53 -17.22
C GLY A 586 23.13 7.11 -17.75
N SER A 587 22.51 7.01 -18.91
CA SER A 587 22.16 5.74 -19.54
C SER A 587 23.33 4.97 -20.17
N LYS A 588 24.37 5.67 -20.60
CA LYS A 588 25.46 5.09 -21.39
C LYS A 588 26.13 3.90 -20.69
N VAL A 589 26.42 4.03 -19.39
CA VAL A 589 27.06 2.95 -18.61
C VAL A 589 26.20 1.68 -18.49
N LEU A 590 24.90 1.80 -18.72
CA LEU A 590 23.95 0.70 -18.69
C LEU A 590 23.72 0.10 -20.10
N MET A 591 23.52 0.98 -21.09
CA MET A 591 23.07 0.59 -22.42
C MET A 591 24.21 0.18 -23.35
N ASP A 592 25.42 0.71 -23.17
CA ASP A 592 26.60 0.34 -23.97
C ASP A 592 27.24 -0.99 -23.50
N THR A 593 26.79 -1.56 -22.37
CA THR A 593 27.31 -2.83 -21.86
C THR A 593 26.65 -4.00 -22.57
N ASP A 594 27.44 -4.81 -23.28
CA ASP A 594 26.95 -6.06 -23.88
C ASP A 594 26.89 -7.16 -22.82
N LEU A 595 25.71 -7.36 -22.25
CA LEU A 595 25.48 -8.42 -21.25
C LEU A 595 25.51 -9.83 -21.82
N ALA A 596 25.46 -10.00 -23.16
CA ALA A 596 25.60 -11.31 -23.77
C ALA A 596 27.04 -11.83 -23.72
N LEU A 597 28.02 -10.95 -23.49
CA LEU A 597 29.44 -11.29 -23.34
C LEU A 597 29.86 -11.50 -21.86
N ALA A 598 28.93 -11.37 -20.91
CA ALA A 598 29.21 -11.46 -19.47
C ALA A 598 29.15 -12.92 -18.95
#